data_2bd793a9dc4db1395c5f7923048630c7
#
_entry.id   2bd793a9dc4db1395c5f7923048630c7
#
_cell.length_a   1.000
_cell.length_b   1.000
_cell.length_c   1.000
_cell.angle_alpha   90.00
_cell.angle_beta   90.00
_cell.angle_gamma   90.00
#
_symmetry.space_group_name_H-M   'P 1'
#
loop_
_entity.id
_entity.type
_entity.pdbx_description
1 polymer ?
#
loop_
_entity_poly.entity_id
_entity_poly.type
_entity_poly.pdbx_seq_one_letter_code
_entity_poly.pdbx_strand_id
1 'polypeptide(L)'
;MFTHSRTLRIEWGDCDAAGIVYFPRYVEYFDACTVRLFEAAGFPKHAMLERFGMAGYPMVDLKMKFLIPSTFGEDVVVQSQITEFKRSSFNVHHRLLRGEDLAVEGFETRVWTIFDPDQPGRLKSQAVPDEVKAAFA
;
A
#
# COMPACT_ATOMS: atom_id res chain seq x y z
N MET A 1 -13.29 10.14 -4.16
CA MET A 1 -12.03 9.57 -3.64
C MET A 1 -11.59 8.43 -4.55
N PHE A 2 -10.36 8.50 -5.03
CA PHE A 2 -9.84 7.52 -5.98
C PHE A 2 -9.64 6.15 -5.30
N THR A 3 -10.17 5.10 -5.90
CA THR A 3 -10.08 3.72 -5.40
C THR A 3 -9.56 2.82 -6.51
N HIS A 4 -8.65 1.92 -6.16
CA HIS A 4 -8.15 0.90 -7.07
C HIS A 4 -8.43 -0.48 -6.50
N SER A 5 -8.86 -1.39 -7.36
CA SER A 5 -9.11 -2.79 -7.00
C SER A 5 -8.15 -3.69 -7.76
N ARG A 6 -7.54 -4.62 -7.03
CA ARG A 6 -6.64 -5.62 -7.60
C ARG A 6 -7.10 -7.01 -7.19
N THR A 7 -7.25 -7.89 -8.17
CA THR A 7 -7.48 -9.31 -7.90
C THR A 7 -6.13 -10.01 -7.77
N LEU A 8 -5.97 -10.82 -6.74
CA LEU A 8 -4.79 -11.66 -6.58
C LEU A 8 -5.19 -13.05 -6.14
N ARG A 9 -4.38 -14.02 -6.53
CA ARG A 9 -4.56 -15.41 -6.16
C ARG A 9 -3.67 -15.73 -4.96
N ILE A 10 -4.22 -16.42 -3.97
CA ILE A 10 -3.43 -16.96 -2.85
C ILE A 10 -2.63 -18.14 -3.36
N GLU A 11 -1.31 -18.04 -3.31
CA GLU A 11 -0.40 -19.06 -3.77
C GLU A 11 -0.02 -20.02 -2.65
N TRP A 12 0.43 -21.22 -3.02
CA TRP A 12 0.85 -22.23 -2.05
C TRP A 12 1.92 -21.70 -1.09
N GLY A 13 2.92 -20.99 -1.63
CA GLY A 13 4.02 -20.41 -0.85
C GLY A 13 3.62 -19.29 0.11
N ASP A 14 2.39 -18.78 0.00
CA ASP A 14 1.87 -17.75 0.90
C ASP A 14 1.29 -18.33 2.19
N CYS A 15 1.11 -19.66 2.24
CA CYS A 15 0.41 -20.32 3.33
C CYS A 15 1.39 -20.98 4.31
N ASP A 16 0.94 -21.09 5.56
CA ASP A 16 1.68 -21.77 6.61
C ASP A 16 1.17 -23.21 6.82
N ALA A 17 1.68 -23.89 7.86
CA ALA A 17 1.32 -25.28 8.15
C ALA A 17 -0.17 -25.48 8.49
N ALA A 18 -0.87 -24.41 8.88
CA ALA A 18 -2.32 -24.46 9.14
C ALA A 18 -3.14 -24.40 7.86
N GLY A 19 -2.51 -24.20 6.70
CA GLY A 19 -3.18 -24.13 5.40
C GLY A 19 -3.82 -22.79 5.09
N ILE A 20 -3.56 -21.78 5.90
CA ILE A 20 -4.04 -20.41 5.69
C ILE A 20 -2.87 -19.49 5.37
N VAL A 21 -3.16 -18.32 4.80
CA VAL A 21 -2.14 -17.31 4.52
C VAL A 21 -1.35 -16.99 5.79
N TYR A 22 -0.03 -17.08 5.68
CA TYR A 22 0.88 -16.64 6.73
C TYR A 22 0.76 -15.13 6.87
N PHE A 23 0.37 -14.64 8.06
CA PHE A 23 -0.11 -13.26 8.22
C PHE A 23 0.82 -12.16 7.66
N PRO A 24 2.17 -12.27 7.70
CA PRO A 24 3.01 -11.23 7.11
C PRO A 24 2.84 -11.08 5.59
N ARG A 25 2.34 -12.11 4.91
CA ARG A 25 2.05 -12.05 3.48
C ARG A 25 1.01 -10.98 3.16
N TYR A 26 0.05 -10.76 4.05
CA TYR A 26 -0.93 -9.69 3.85
C TYR A 26 -0.27 -8.31 3.81
N VAL A 27 0.78 -8.10 4.58
CA VAL A 27 1.56 -6.84 4.55
C VAL A 27 2.20 -6.67 3.18
N GLU A 28 2.78 -7.74 2.63
CA GLU A 28 3.37 -7.73 1.28
C GLU A 28 2.32 -7.45 0.21
N TYR A 29 1.13 -8.06 0.31
CA TYR A 29 0.03 -7.78 -0.62
C TYR A 29 -0.35 -6.31 -0.59
N PHE A 30 -0.50 -5.74 0.60
CA PHE A 30 -0.91 -4.35 0.75
C PHE A 30 0.19 -3.38 0.29
N ASP A 31 1.44 -3.70 0.55
CA ASP A 31 2.56 -2.91 0.04
C ASP A 31 2.54 -2.85 -1.50
N ALA A 32 2.39 -3.98 -2.14
CA ALA A 32 2.26 -4.05 -3.59
C ALA A 32 1.01 -3.31 -4.09
N CYS A 33 -0.10 -3.41 -3.36
CA CYS A 33 -1.34 -2.71 -3.72
C CYS A 33 -1.22 -1.18 -3.60
N THR A 34 -0.42 -0.68 -2.67
CA THR A 34 -0.12 0.75 -2.59
C THR A 34 0.63 1.21 -3.85
N VAL A 35 1.61 0.43 -4.31
CA VAL A 35 2.32 0.74 -5.56
C VAL A 35 1.34 0.76 -6.74
N ARG A 36 0.44 -0.23 -6.82
CA ARG A 36 -0.56 -0.31 -7.89
C ARG A 36 -1.57 0.83 -7.83
N LEU A 37 -1.91 1.27 -6.63
CA LEU A 37 -2.81 2.40 -6.44
C LEU A 37 -2.20 3.68 -7.06
N PHE A 38 -0.94 3.95 -6.80
CA PHE A 38 -0.23 5.09 -7.39
C PHE A 38 -0.12 4.95 -8.91
N GLU A 39 0.22 3.77 -9.43
CA GLU A 39 0.24 3.53 -10.88
C GLU A 39 -1.10 3.85 -11.53
N ALA A 40 -2.18 3.37 -10.94
CA ALA A 40 -3.53 3.58 -11.47
C ALA A 40 -3.92 5.06 -11.46
N ALA A 41 -3.41 5.85 -10.53
CA ALA A 41 -3.62 7.29 -10.48
C ALA A 41 -2.71 8.08 -11.42
N GLY A 42 -1.83 7.41 -12.16
CA GLY A 42 -0.94 8.05 -13.12
C GLY A 42 0.49 8.27 -12.63
N PHE A 43 0.85 7.65 -11.49
CA PHE A 43 2.17 7.83 -10.87
C PHE A 43 2.89 6.49 -10.67
N PRO A 44 3.40 5.84 -11.75
CA PRO A 44 4.23 4.65 -11.61
C PRO A 44 5.47 4.94 -10.78
N LYS A 45 5.90 3.99 -9.98
CA LYS A 45 7.01 4.17 -9.01
C LYS A 45 8.28 4.75 -9.64
N HIS A 46 8.74 4.17 -10.74
CA HIS A 46 9.94 4.66 -11.42
C HIS A 46 9.80 6.10 -11.89
N ALA A 47 8.63 6.46 -12.44
CA ALA A 47 8.36 7.81 -12.91
C ALA A 47 8.36 8.81 -11.75
N MET A 48 7.81 8.43 -10.60
CA MET A 48 7.81 9.28 -9.40
C MET A 48 9.21 9.50 -8.88
N LEU A 49 10.01 8.43 -8.77
CA LEU A 49 11.38 8.52 -8.29
C LEU A 49 12.21 9.46 -9.16
N GLU A 50 12.08 9.34 -10.48
CA GLU A 50 12.79 10.17 -11.44
C GLU A 50 12.28 11.60 -11.44
N ARG A 51 10.96 11.79 -11.55
CA ARG A 51 10.34 13.11 -11.72
C ARG A 51 10.43 13.99 -10.48
N PHE A 52 10.23 13.43 -9.30
CA PHE A 52 10.19 14.17 -8.05
C PHE A 52 11.48 14.08 -7.25
N GLY A 53 12.44 13.25 -7.67
CA GLY A 53 13.66 13.03 -6.92
C GLY A 53 13.43 12.47 -5.53
N MET A 54 12.32 11.77 -5.34
CA MET A 54 11.97 11.21 -4.05
C MET A 54 12.75 9.93 -3.75
N ALA A 55 12.93 9.62 -2.48
CA ALA A 55 13.55 8.37 -2.05
C ALA A 55 12.53 7.23 -1.93
N GLY A 56 11.28 7.56 -1.63
CA GLY A 56 10.19 6.62 -1.45
C GLY A 56 9.17 7.12 -0.43
N TYR A 57 8.24 6.25 -0.08
CA TYR A 57 7.24 6.53 0.96
C TYR A 57 7.20 5.39 1.99
N PRO A 58 8.23 5.32 2.86
CA PRO A 58 8.29 4.27 3.86
C PRO A 58 7.07 4.28 4.78
N MET A 59 6.72 3.10 5.26
CA MET A 59 5.63 2.91 6.20
C MET A 59 6.13 3.24 7.61
N VAL A 60 5.38 4.08 8.32
CA VAL A 60 5.72 4.48 9.70
C VAL A 60 4.72 3.95 10.71
N ASP A 61 3.55 3.51 10.26
CA ASP A 61 2.54 2.89 11.11
C ASP A 61 1.70 1.92 10.31
N LEU A 62 1.31 0.81 10.93
CA LEU A 62 0.49 -0.22 10.30
C LEU A 62 -0.45 -0.81 11.34
N LYS A 63 -1.74 -0.83 10.99
CA LYS A 63 -2.76 -1.51 11.76
C LYS A 63 -3.52 -2.45 10.85
N MET A 64 -3.70 -3.69 11.30
CA MET A 64 -4.43 -4.70 10.54
C MET A 64 -5.45 -5.42 11.40
N LYS A 65 -6.55 -5.81 10.77
CA LYS A 65 -7.58 -6.66 11.36
C LYS A 65 -7.75 -7.89 10.48
N PHE A 66 -7.68 -9.07 11.10
CA PHE A 66 -7.82 -10.35 10.43
C PHE A 66 -9.16 -10.96 10.83
N LEU A 67 -10.11 -10.96 9.90
CA LEU A 67 -11.49 -11.37 10.18
C LEU A 67 -11.79 -12.77 9.66
N ILE A 68 -11.32 -13.09 8.44
CA ILE A 68 -11.53 -14.38 7.78
C ILE A 68 -10.21 -14.82 7.16
N PRO A 69 -9.73 -16.04 7.45
CA PRO A 69 -8.52 -16.55 6.80
C PRO A 69 -8.78 -16.89 5.33
N SER A 70 -7.75 -16.77 4.51
CA SER A 70 -7.77 -17.18 3.12
C SER A 70 -6.86 -18.38 2.92
N THR A 71 -7.17 -19.22 1.93
CA THR A 71 -6.48 -20.46 1.68
C THR A 71 -5.93 -20.53 0.25
N PHE A 72 -5.02 -21.48 0.01
CA PHE A 72 -4.43 -21.69 -1.29
C PHE A 72 -5.48 -21.85 -2.39
N GLY A 73 -5.24 -21.15 -3.50
CA GLY A 73 -6.08 -21.24 -4.70
C GLY A 73 -7.29 -20.30 -4.71
N GLU A 74 -7.54 -19.58 -3.61
CA GLU A 74 -8.60 -18.58 -3.61
C GLU A 74 -8.16 -17.31 -4.34
N ASP A 75 -9.08 -16.70 -5.06
CA ASP A 75 -8.91 -15.37 -5.62
C ASP A 75 -9.55 -14.36 -4.67
N VAL A 76 -8.80 -13.35 -4.30
CA VAL A 76 -9.26 -12.28 -3.42
C VAL A 76 -9.10 -10.94 -4.12
N VAL A 77 -9.87 -9.96 -3.69
CA VAL A 77 -9.82 -8.60 -4.25
C VAL A 77 -9.36 -7.65 -3.15
N VAL A 78 -8.33 -6.86 -3.44
CA VAL A 78 -7.89 -5.79 -2.53
C VAL A 78 -8.33 -4.46 -3.12
N GLN A 79 -9.15 -3.75 -2.37
CA GLN A 79 -9.56 -2.38 -2.68
C GLN A 79 -8.69 -1.45 -1.86
N SER A 80 -8.05 -0.49 -2.52
CA SER A 80 -7.12 0.43 -1.89
C SER A 80 -7.49 1.87 -2.21
N GLN A 81 -7.35 2.75 -1.21
CA GLN A 81 -7.57 4.19 -1.39
C GLN A 81 -6.74 4.97 -0.39
N ILE A 82 -6.38 6.19 -0.74
CA ILE A 82 -5.77 7.13 0.19
C ILE A 82 -6.89 7.91 0.86
N THR A 83 -6.98 7.79 2.17
CA THR A 83 -8.06 8.42 2.95
C THR A 83 -7.73 9.82 3.40
N GLU A 84 -6.45 10.14 3.55
CA GLU A 84 -6.00 11.44 4.02
C GLU A 84 -4.59 11.73 3.55
N PHE A 85 -4.34 12.95 3.11
CA PHE A 85 -3.01 13.53 2.94
C PHE A 85 -2.80 14.61 3.99
N LYS A 86 -1.66 14.55 4.68
CA LYS A 86 -1.13 15.67 5.45
C LYS A 86 0.00 16.31 4.64
N ARG A 87 0.84 17.14 5.25
CA ARG A 87 1.93 17.80 4.53
C ARG A 87 2.85 16.79 3.84
N SER A 88 3.39 15.85 4.60
CA SER A 88 4.36 14.86 4.11
C SER A 88 3.92 13.42 4.29
N SER A 89 2.86 13.19 5.04
CA SER A 89 2.33 11.85 5.29
C SER A 89 0.99 11.63 4.63
N PHE A 90 0.64 10.36 4.44
CA PHE A 90 -0.67 9.98 3.95
C PHE A 90 -1.08 8.63 4.51
N ASN A 91 -2.38 8.43 4.59
CA ASN A 91 -2.97 7.18 5.08
C ASN A 91 -3.56 6.39 3.92
N VAL A 92 -3.23 5.11 3.87
CA VAL A 92 -3.78 4.18 2.88
C VAL A 92 -4.68 3.19 3.59
N HIS A 93 -5.85 2.98 3.05
CA HIS A 93 -6.81 2.01 3.56
C HIS A 93 -6.95 0.87 2.54
N HIS A 94 -6.71 -0.35 2.99
CA HIS A 94 -6.86 -1.56 2.19
C HIS A 94 -7.98 -2.42 2.76
N ARG A 95 -8.81 -2.94 1.86
CA ARG A 95 -9.85 -3.92 2.19
C ARG A 95 -9.65 -5.14 1.31
N LEU A 96 -9.29 -6.26 1.92
CA LEU A 96 -9.17 -7.53 1.21
C LEU A 96 -10.49 -8.27 1.34
N LEU A 97 -11.12 -8.50 0.19
CA LEU A 97 -12.43 -9.14 0.10
C LEU A 97 -12.28 -10.58 -0.40
N ARG A 98 -12.92 -11.49 0.31
CA ARG A 98 -13.10 -12.87 -0.09
C ARG A 98 -14.57 -13.01 -0.54
N GLY A 99 -14.80 -12.94 -1.85
CA GLY A 99 -16.16 -12.75 -2.35
C GLY A 99 -16.71 -11.40 -1.89
N GLU A 100 -17.85 -11.42 -1.19
CA GLU A 100 -18.47 -10.21 -0.64
C GLU A 100 -18.02 -9.91 0.80
N ASP A 101 -17.27 -10.82 1.42
CA ASP A 101 -16.91 -10.71 2.82
C ASP A 101 -15.57 -9.97 3.01
N LEU A 102 -15.56 -9.02 3.93
CA LEU A 102 -14.32 -8.38 4.34
C LEU A 102 -13.49 -9.37 5.15
N ALA A 103 -12.36 -9.81 4.61
CA ALA A 103 -11.51 -10.81 5.24
C ALA A 103 -10.37 -10.20 6.02
N VAL A 104 -9.72 -9.17 5.48
CA VAL A 104 -8.61 -8.45 6.14
C VAL A 104 -8.75 -6.97 5.83
N GLU A 105 -8.49 -6.15 6.83
CA GLU A 105 -8.49 -4.69 6.68
C GLU A 105 -7.16 -4.14 7.16
N GLY A 106 -6.56 -3.26 6.37
CA GLY A 106 -5.25 -2.67 6.70
C GLY A 106 -5.28 -1.15 6.61
N PHE A 107 -4.58 -0.52 7.55
CA PHE A 107 -4.43 0.93 7.62
C PHE A 107 -2.94 1.24 7.71
N GLU A 108 -2.42 1.87 6.66
CA GLU A 108 -1.02 2.27 6.57
C GLU A 108 -0.89 3.77 6.77
N THR A 109 0.15 4.19 7.46
CA THR A 109 0.62 5.58 7.41
C THR A 109 1.99 5.57 6.78
N ARG A 110 2.16 6.37 5.74
CA ARG A 110 3.40 6.48 4.99
C ARG A 110 3.87 7.92 4.95
N VAL A 111 5.18 8.11 4.79
CA VAL A 111 5.80 9.44 4.71
C VAL A 111 6.51 9.57 3.38
N TRP A 112 6.22 10.66 2.67
CA TRP A 112 6.92 11.03 1.44
C TRP A 112 8.31 11.53 1.80
N THR A 113 9.36 10.93 1.24
CA THR A 113 10.74 11.21 1.62
C THR A 113 11.63 11.53 0.44
N ILE A 114 12.70 12.26 0.74
CA ILE A 114 13.85 12.41 -0.12
C ILE A 114 15.09 11.90 0.61
N PHE A 115 16.18 11.69 -0.11
CA PHE A 115 17.47 11.49 0.55
C PHE A 115 17.94 12.83 1.10
N ASP A 116 18.40 12.82 2.36
CA ASP A 116 18.88 14.05 3.01
C ASP A 116 20.19 14.49 2.34
N PRO A 117 20.23 15.69 1.74
CA PRO A 117 21.46 16.17 1.09
C PRO A 117 22.60 16.44 2.06
N ASP A 118 22.29 16.64 3.34
CA ASP A 118 23.30 16.96 4.37
C ASP A 118 23.81 15.72 5.10
N GLN A 119 23.09 14.61 5.03
CA GLN A 119 23.44 13.36 5.74
C GLN A 119 23.26 12.16 4.82
N PRO A 120 24.33 11.70 4.13
CA PRO A 120 24.24 10.53 3.25
C PRO A 120 23.66 9.30 3.94
N GLY A 121 22.74 8.61 3.27
CA GLY A 121 22.08 7.41 3.77
C GLY A 121 20.88 7.69 4.69
N ARG A 122 20.58 8.94 4.98
CA ARG A 122 19.43 9.32 5.81
C ARG A 122 18.26 9.80 4.94
N LEU A 123 17.03 9.43 5.34
CA LEU A 123 15.82 9.93 4.71
C LEU A 123 15.33 11.18 5.44
N LYS A 124 14.69 12.06 4.67
CA LYS A 124 14.10 13.29 5.17
C LYS A 124 12.69 13.43 4.61
N SER A 125 11.73 13.80 5.46
CA SER A 125 10.36 14.03 4.99
C SER A 125 10.31 15.27 4.09
N GLN A 126 9.43 15.18 3.08
CA GLN A 126 9.19 16.29 2.15
C GLN A 126 7.69 16.39 1.90
N ALA A 127 7.21 17.60 1.61
CA ALA A 127 5.82 17.80 1.29
C ALA A 127 5.42 16.97 0.05
N VAL A 128 4.29 16.27 0.14
CA VAL A 128 3.72 15.56 -1.00
C VAL A 128 3.36 16.60 -2.07
N PRO A 129 3.77 16.41 -3.35
CA PRO A 129 3.41 17.34 -4.41
C PRO A 129 1.89 17.50 -4.56
N ASP A 130 1.43 18.74 -4.79
CA ASP A 130 0.00 19.03 -4.92
C ASP A 130 -0.66 18.25 -6.04
N GLU A 131 0.04 18.03 -7.15
CA GLU A 131 -0.49 17.24 -8.28
C GLU A 131 -0.72 15.78 -7.90
N VAL A 132 0.09 15.23 -7.01
CA VAL A 132 -0.10 13.87 -6.52
C VAL A 132 -1.35 13.83 -5.64
N LYS A 133 -1.48 14.77 -4.71
CA LYS A 133 -2.68 14.85 -3.85
C LYS A 133 -3.95 14.97 -4.68
N ALA A 134 -3.92 15.82 -5.72
CA ALA A 134 -5.08 16.05 -6.58
C ALA A 134 -5.54 14.78 -7.31
N ALA A 135 -4.61 13.90 -7.68
CA ALA A 135 -4.92 12.67 -8.39
C ALA A 135 -5.75 11.69 -7.58
N PHE A 136 -5.73 11.80 -6.26
CA PHE A 136 -6.45 10.91 -5.36
C PHE A 136 -7.74 11.53 -4.77
N ALA A 137 -8.03 12.74 -5.16
CA ALA A 137 -9.20 13.44 -4.65
C ALA A 137 -10.54 12.80 -5.08
#